data_6a6e5260876d94711a54f0a91bb277ac
#
_entry.id   6a6e5260876d94711a54f0a91bb277ac
#
_cell.length_a   1.000
_cell.length_b   1.000
_cell.length_c   1.000
_cell.angle_alpha   90.00
_cell.angle_beta   90.00
_cell.angle_gamma   90.00
#
_symmetry.space_group_name_H-M   'P 1'
#
loop_
_entity.id
_entity.type
_entity.pdbx_description
1 polymer ?
#
loop_
_entity_poly.entity_id
_entity_poly.type
_entity_poly.pdbx_seq_one_letter_code
_entity_poly.pdbx_strand_id
1 'polypeptide(L)'
;GKTLFPLVEAARQATIIQYLLSDAGQMAMWPQIKECLSDGNTLYFSHGFSIVYHEQTGVVAPPNVDVVLVAPKGSGRTVRSNFLDGSGINSSFAIHQDYTGTAREKTLALGIAIGSGYLFPTTFANEVYSDLTGERGVLMGCLSGVMEAQYALLRKNGHSPSEAFNET
;
A
#
# COMPACT_ATOMS: atom_id res chain seq x y z
N GLY A 1 -19.18 18.06 6.46
CA GLY A 1 -18.45 16.80 6.59
C GLY A 1 -18.88 15.80 5.52
N LYS A 2 -18.13 14.72 5.34
CA LYS A 2 -18.53 13.62 4.44
C LYS A 2 -19.41 12.63 5.21
N THR A 3 -20.43 12.07 4.55
CA THR A 3 -21.22 10.98 5.11
C THR A 3 -20.38 9.70 5.15
N LEU A 4 -20.41 9.02 6.29
CA LEU A 4 -19.77 7.70 6.43
C LEU A 4 -20.85 6.63 6.28
N PHE A 5 -20.51 5.58 5.54
CA PHE A 5 -21.33 4.39 5.37
C PHE A 5 -20.64 3.18 5.99
N PRO A 6 -21.38 2.16 6.44
CA PRO A 6 -20.82 0.84 6.70
C PRO A 6 -20.06 0.33 5.47
N LEU A 7 -18.97 -0.42 5.69
CA LEU A 7 -18.01 -0.81 4.64
C LEU A 7 -18.68 -1.49 3.43
N VAL A 8 -19.56 -2.45 3.67
CA VAL A 8 -20.28 -3.19 2.61
C VAL A 8 -21.23 -2.27 1.84
N GLU A 9 -21.91 -1.37 2.52
CA GLU A 9 -22.80 -0.40 1.89
C GLU A 9 -22.03 0.60 1.03
N ALA A 10 -20.89 1.10 1.52
CA ALA A 10 -20.00 1.96 0.76
C ALA A 10 -19.50 1.25 -0.52
N ALA A 11 -19.08 -0.01 -0.40
CA ALA A 11 -18.59 -0.80 -1.52
C ALA A 11 -19.67 -1.01 -2.60
N ARG A 12 -20.90 -1.27 -2.22
CA ARG A 12 -22.02 -1.43 -3.17
C ARG A 12 -22.37 -0.18 -3.97
N GLN A 13 -22.13 1.00 -3.40
CA GLN A 13 -22.42 2.28 -4.04
C GLN A 13 -21.25 2.80 -4.88
N ALA A 14 -20.06 2.24 -4.72
CA ALA A 14 -18.85 2.75 -5.32
C ALA A 14 -18.63 2.20 -6.73
N THR A 15 -18.11 3.04 -7.62
CA THR A 15 -17.54 2.62 -8.91
C THR A 15 -16.05 2.28 -8.80
N ILE A 16 -15.34 2.93 -7.86
CA ILE A 16 -13.94 2.67 -7.52
C ILE A 16 -13.87 2.32 -6.04
N ILE A 17 -13.46 1.12 -5.73
CA ILE A 17 -13.29 0.62 -4.37
C ILE A 17 -11.80 0.70 -4.01
N GLN A 18 -11.43 1.66 -3.17
CA GLN A 18 -10.09 1.74 -2.61
C GLN A 18 -9.95 0.75 -1.44
N TYR A 19 -9.42 -0.44 -1.73
CA TYR A 19 -9.33 -1.54 -0.78
C TYR A 19 -8.07 -1.43 0.07
N LEU A 20 -8.02 -0.41 0.95
CA LEU A 20 -6.86 0.02 1.72
C LEU A 20 -6.84 -0.53 3.16
N LEU A 21 -7.42 -1.70 3.38
CA LEU A 21 -7.31 -2.44 4.63
C LEU A 21 -5.90 -3.07 4.74
N SER A 22 -5.49 -3.44 5.95
CA SER A 22 -4.32 -4.31 6.13
C SER A 22 -4.52 -5.65 5.40
N ASP A 23 -3.44 -6.36 5.06
CA ASP A 23 -3.55 -7.65 4.36
C ASP A 23 -4.49 -8.63 5.09
N ALA A 24 -4.36 -8.74 6.41
CA ALA A 24 -5.27 -9.54 7.23
C ALA A 24 -6.73 -9.03 7.16
N GLY A 25 -6.93 -7.71 7.14
CA GLY A 25 -8.24 -7.10 6.96
C GLY A 25 -8.82 -7.35 5.58
N GLN A 26 -7.99 -7.30 4.54
CA GLN A 26 -8.40 -7.63 3.18
C GLN A 26 -8.87 -9.09 3.09
N MET A 27 -8.12 -10.04 3.64
CA MET A 27 -8.51 -11.44 3.70
C MET A 27 -9.84 -11.65 4.43
N ALA A 28 -10.00 -11.05 5.60
CA ALA A 28 -11.20 -11.21 6.43
C ALA A 28 -12.46 -10.62 5.78
N MET A 29 -12.33 -9.49 5.09
CA MET A 29 -13.48 -8.79 4.50
C MET A 29 -13.76 -9.19 3.05
N TRP A 30 -12.84 -9.89 2.39
CA TRP A 30 -12.96 -10.22 0.98
C TRP A 30 -14.26 -10.92 0.60
N PRO A 31 -14.74 -11.95 1.35
CA PRO A 31 -15.98 -12.62 1.01
C PRO A 31 -17.18 -11.67 0.87
N GLN A 32 -17.25 -10.63 1.71
CA GLN A 32 -18.32 -9.63 1.69
C GLN A 32 -18.12 -8.58 0.59
N ILE A 33 -16.87 -8.14 0.38
CA ILE A 33 -16.55 -7.12 -0.64
C ILE A 33 -16.70 -7.68 -2.04
N LYS A 34 -16.30 -8.92 -2.27
CA LYS A 34 -16.47 -9.60 -3.57
C LYS A 34 -17.92 -9.59 -4.05
N GLU A 35 -18.86 -9.79 -3.15
CA GLU A 35 -20.30 -9.78 -3.44
C GLU A 35 -20.85 -8.36 -3.77
N CYS A 36 -20.08 -7.33 -3.51
CA CYS A 36 -20.45 -5.95 -3.81
C CYS A 36 -19.95 -5.48 -5.18
N LEU A 37 -19.06 -6.23 -5.82
CA LEU A 37 -18.44 -5.84 -7.08
C LEU A 37 -19.41 -6.05 -8.24
N SER A 38 -19.53 -5.03 -9.07
CA SER A 38 -20.34 -5.03 -10.28
C SER A 38 -19.46 -4.86 -11.53
N ASP A 39 -20.00 -5.19 -12.69
CA ASP A 39 -19.32 -5.05 -13.98
C ASP A 39 -18.75 -3.64 -14.16
N GLY A 40 -17.47 -3.58 -14.49
CA GLY A 40 -16.75 -2.33 -14.74
C GLY A 40 -16.31 -1.57 -13.48
N ASN A 41 -16.56 -2.09 -12.28
CA ASN A 41 -15.95 -1.54 -11.07
C ASN A 41 -14.42 -1.58 -11.16
N THR A 42 -13.79 -0.70 -10.43
CA THR A 42 -12.33 -0.69 -10.28
C THR A 42 -11.95 -1.01 -8.83
N LEU A 43 -11.20 -2.07 -8.63
CA LEU A 43 -10.63 -2.47 -7.35
C LEU A 43 -9.20 -1.92 -7.27
N TYR A 44 -8.98 -1.00 -6.34
CA TYR A 44 -7.72 -0.27 -6.19
C TYR A 44 -6.96 -0.72 -4.94
N PHE A 45 -5.66 -0.93 -5.11
CA PHE A 45 -4.71 -1.27 -4.04
C PHE A 45 -3.58 -0.23 -3.96
N SER A 46 -2.98 -0.09 -2.78
CA SER A 46 -1.73 0.65 -2.58
C SER A 46 -0.53 -0.25 -2.29
N HIS A 47 -0.76 -1.56 -2.16
CA HIS A 47 0.23 -2.63 -2.03
C HIS A 47 -0.34 -3.90 -2.64
N GLY A 48 0.47 -4.63 -3.39
CA GLY A 48 -0.02 -5.74 -4.22
C GLY A 48 -0.11 -7.10 -3.52
N PHE A 49 0.20 -7.19 -2.22
CA PHE A 49 0.37 -8.47 -1.50
C PHE A 49 -0.81 -9.44 -1.68
N SER A 50 -2.03 -8.99 -1.41
CA SER A 50 -3.20 -9.85 -1.47
C SER A 50 -3.47 -10.45 -2.84
N ILE A 51 -3.15 -9.71 -3.91
CA ILE A 51 -3.33 -10.17 -5.30
C ILE A 51 -2.20 -11.11 -5.72
N VAL A 52 -0.95 -10.80 -5.36
CA VAL A 52 0.22 -11.63 -5.72
C VAL A 52 0.18 -12.98 -5.01
N TYR A 53 -0.20 -12.98 -3.75
CA TYR A 53 -0.30 -14.20 -2.92
C TYR A 53 -1.75 -14.68 -2.77
N HIS A 54 -2.52 -14.60 -3.85
CA HIS A 54 -3.95 -14.94 -3.84
C HIS A 54 -4.25 -16.38 -3.39
N GLU A 55 -3.34 -17.31 -3.59
CA GLU A 55 -3.49 -18.70 -3.10
C GLU A 55 -3.54 -18.77 -1.57
N GLN A 56 -2.78 -17.89 -0.87
CA GLN A 56 -2.74 -17.81 0.58
C GLN A 56 -3.82 -16.87 1.14
N THR A 57 -4.10 -15.78 0.43
CA THR A 57 -5.01 -14.74 0.91
C THR A 57 -6.47 -14.99 0.55
N GLY A 58 -6.73 -15.77 -0.48
CA GLY A 58 -8.06 -15.98 -1.03
C GLY A 58 -8.63 -14.76 -1.79
N VAL A 59 -7.85 -13.68 -1.95
CA VAL A 59 -8.30 -12.46 -2.65
C VAL A 59 -8.13 -12.63 -4.15
N VAL A 60 -9.18 -13.15 -4.80
CA VAL A 60 -9.24 -13.36 -6.23
C VAL A 60 -10.33 -12.47 -6.82
N ALA A 61 -9.92 -11.44 -7.56
CA ALA A 61 -10.86 -10.53 -8.20
C ALA A 61 -11.68 -11.23 -9.29
N PRO A 62 -12.98 -10.92 -9.45
CA PRO A 62 -13.77 -11.43 -10.54
C PRO A 62 -13.29 -10.87 -11.88
N PRO A 63 -13.52 -11.58 -13.01
CA PRO A 63 -12.98 -11.20 -14.32
C PRO A 63 -13.60 -9.93 -14.93
N ASN A 64 -14.71 -9.46 -14.40
CA ASN A 64 -15.51 -8.35 -14.89
C ASN A 64 -15.21 -7.00 -14.19
N VAL A 65 -14.05 -6.86 -13.54
CA VAL A 65 -13.64 -5.62 -12.89
C VAL A 65 -12.22 -5.23 -13.31
N ASP A 66 -11.86 -3.97 -13.17
CA ASP A 66 -10.47 -3.53 -13.25
C ASP A 66 -9.78 -3.79 -11.91
N VAL A 67 -8.51 -4.20 -11.95
CA VAL A 67 -7.67 -4.35 -10.75
C VAL A 67 -6.40 -3.53 -10.94
N VAL A 68 -6.25 -2.50 -10.12
CA VAL A 68 -5.22 -1.48 -10.30
C VAL A 68 -4.48 -1.19 -9.00
N LEU A 69 -3.29 -0.61 -9.11
CA LEU A 69 -2.44 -0.25 -7.99
C LEU A 69 -1.83 1.12 -8.23
N VAL A 70 -1.82 1.94 -7.17
CA VAL A 70 -0.90 3.08 -7.02
C VAL A 70 -0.25 2.96 -5.64
N ALA A 71 1.05 2.75 -5.62
CA ALA A 71 1.84 2.55 -4.41
C ALA A 71 2.79 3.74 -4.16
N PRO A 72 2.38 4.70 -3.30
CA PRO A 72 3.25 5.79 -2.87
C PRO A 72 4.46 5.25 -2.12
N LYS A 73 5.65 5.83 -2.40
CA LYS A 73 6.90 5.43 -1.76
C LYS A 73 7.12 6.22 -0.46
N GLY A 74 6.31 5.91 0.54
CA GLY A 74 6.33 6.51 1.86
C GLY A 74 5.05 6.24 2.66
N SER A 75 5.08 6.59 3.94
CA SER A 75 3.94 6.36 4.85
C SER A 75 2.73 7.21 4.47
N GLY A 76 1.53 6.79 4.85
CA GLY A 76 0.30 7.55 4.61
C GLY A 76 0.34 8.98 5.17
N ARG A 77 1.06 9.21 6.29
CA ARG A 77 1.28 10.56 6.83
C ARG A 77 2.14 11.41 5.89
N THR A 78 3.21 10.84 5.34
CA THR A 78 4.08 11.51 4.36
C THR A 78 3.32 11.83 3.07
N VAL A 79 2.52 10.90 2.56
CA VAL A 79 1.64 11.15 1.41
C VAL A 79 0.76 12.37 1.67
N ARG A 80 0.13 12.45 2.85
CA ARG A 80 -0.75 13.57 3.20
C ARG A 80 -0.01 14.89 3.36
N SER A 81 1.16 14.91 4.02
CA SER A 81 1.94 16.15 4.17
C SER A 81 2.44 16.67 2.83
N ASN A 82 2.98 15.80 1.98
CA ASN A 82 3.47 16.17 0.66
C ASN A 82 2.35 16.61 -0.30
N PHE A 83 1.13 16.08 -0.11
CA PHE A 83 -0.05 16.58 -0.81
C PHE A 83 -0.38 18.03 -0.40
N LEU A 84 -0.31 18.33 0.90
CA LEU A 84 -0.68 19.63 1.44
C LEU A 84 0.33 20.73 1.09
N ASP A 85 1.62 20.41 1.06
CA ASP A 85 2.69 21.36 0.73
C ASP A 85 3.00 21.42 -0.78
N GLY A 86 2.39 20.53 -1.58
CA GLY A 86 2.55 20.49 -3.03
C GLY A 86 3.87 19.86 -3.52
N SER A 87 4.69 19.30 -2.63
CA SER A 87 5.95 18.63 -3.02
C SER A 87 5.70 17.30 -3.75
N GLY A 88 4.58 16.66 -3.46
CA GLY A 88 4.22 15.37 -4.02
C GLY A 88 5.03 14.21 -3.45
N ILE A 89 4.69 13.00 -3.85
CA ILE A 89 5.43 11.78 -3.51
C ILE A 89 5.59 10.92 -4.76
N ASN A 90 6.73 10.26 -4.91
CA ASN A 90 6.91 9.30 -5.99
C ASN A 90 6.02 8.09 -5.75
N SER A 91 5.33 7.63 -6.78
CA SER A 91 4.45 6.47 -6.70
C SER A 91 4.66 5.55 -7.89
N SER A 92 4.68 4.26 -7.65
CA SER A 92 4.57 3.29 -8.73
C SER A 92 3.09 3.02 -9.03
N PHE A 93 2.78 2.66 -10.27
CA PHE A 93 1.44 2.22 -10.65
C PHE A 93 1.48 0.94 -11.47
N ALA A 94 0.44 0.11 -11.31
CA ALA A 94 0.31 -1.14 -12.06
C ALA A 94 -1.15 -1.44 -12.39
N ILE A 95 -1.36 -2.15 -13.49
CA ILE A 95 -2.63 -2.73 -13.90
C ILE A 95 -2.47 -4.25 -13.86
N HIS A 96 -3.26 -4.91 -13.02
CA HIS A 96 -3.31 -6.37 -12.96
C HIS A 96 -4.36 -6.92 -13.92
N GLN A 97 -5.52 -6.23 -13.99
CA GLN A 97 -6.64 -6.60 -14.83
C GLN A 97 -7.29 -5.34 -15.42
N ASP A 98 -7.52 -5.33 -16.72
CA ASP A 98 -8.19 -4.24 -17.45
C ASP A 98 -9.41 -4.81 -18.18
N TYR A 99 -10.53 -4.83 -17.49
CA TYR A 99 -11.82 -5.28 -18.05
C TYR A 99 -12.47 -4.18 -18.89
N THR A 100 -12.36 -2.93 -18.44
CA THR A 100 -13.05 -1.81 -19.10
C THR A 100 -12.29 -1.23 -20.29
N GLY A 101 -11.03 -1.59 -20.49
CA GLY A 101 -10.13 -0.97 -21.47
C GLY A 101 -9.66 0.44 -21.08
N THR A 102 -9.97 0.90 -19.85
CA THR A 102 -9.64 2.24 -19.34
C THR A 102 -8.94 2.19 -17.97
N ALA A 103 -8.49 1.01 -17.53
CA ALA A 103 -7.87 0.85 -16.24
C ALA A 103 -6.60 1.71 -16.08
N ARG A 104 -5.84 1.91 -17.17
CA ARG A 104 -4.63 2.73 -17.15
C ARG A 104 -4.94 4.20 -16.87
N GLU A 105 -5.90 4.78 -17.55
CA GLU A 105 -6.34 6.17 -17.40
C GLU A 105 -6.88 6.41 -15.98
N LYS A 106 -7.71 5.50 -15.48
CA LYS A 106 -8.22 5.54 -14.10
C LYS A 106 -7.08 5.51 -13.08
N THR A 107 -6.10 4.62 -13.29
CA THR A 107 -4.94 4.47 -12.38
C THR A 107 -4.09 5.74 -12.34
N LEU A 108 -3.81 6.33 -13.49
CA LEU A 108 -3.07 7.59 -13.58
C LEU A 108 -3.83 8.74 -12.93
N ALA A 109 -5.14 8.84 -13.17
CA ALA A 109 -6.00 9.84 -12.53
C ALA A 109 -6.00 9.70 -11.00
N LEU A 110 -6.06 8.47 -10.48
CA LEU A 110 -5.98 8.20 -9.04
C LEU A 110 -4.60 8.59 -8.48
N GLY A 111 -3.53 8.27 -9.18
CA GLY A 111 -2.17 8.69 -8.79
C GLY A 111 -2.01 10.21 -8.72
N ILE A 112 -2.56 10.94 -9.67
CA ILE A 112 -2.58 12.42 -9.65
C ILE A 112 -3.45 12.92 -8.48
N ALA A 113 -4.62 12.31 -8.26
CA ALA A 113 -5.55 12.72 -7.21
C ALA A 113 -4.99 12.59 -5.80
N ILE A 114 -4.11 11.62 -5.54
CA ILE A 114 -3.41 11.49 -4.24
C ILE A 114 -2.18 12.40 -4.13
N GLY A 115 -1.86 13.18 -5.17
CA GLY A 115 -0.75 14.13 -5.17
C GLY A 115 0.60 13.51 -5.51
N SER A 116 0.65 12.46 -6.35
CA SER A 116 1.93 11.92 -6.80
C SER A 116 2.70 12.93 -7.63
N GLY A 117 3.94 13.25 -7.22
CA GLY A 117 4.83 14.14 -7.96
C GLY A 117 5.48 13.46 -9.17
N TYR A 118 5.65 12.13 -9.09
CA TYR A 118 6.14 11.31 -10.18
C TYR A 118 5.47 9.94 -10.15
N LEU A 119 4.95 9.52 -11.29
CA LEU A 119 4.31 8.20 -11.49
C LEU A 119 5.14 7.35 -12.44
N PHE A 120 5.52 6.16 -12.04
CA PHE A 120 6.25 5.22 -12.88
C PHE A 120 5.59 3.83 -12.92
N PRO A 121 5.62 3.16 -14.08
CA PRO A 121 4.98 1.86 -14.24
C PRO A 121 5.74 0.75 -13.50
N THR A 122 4.98 -0.23 -13.00
CA THR A 122 5.49 -1.46 -12.40
C THR A 122 4.50 -2.61 -12.63
N THR A 123 4.72 -3.74 -11.98
CA THR A 123 3.77 -4.84 -11.87
C THR A 123 3.40 -5.06 -10.40
N PHE A 124 2.28 -5.70 -10.12
CA PHE A 124 1.92 -6.07 -8.74
C PHE A 124 3.03 -6.89 -8.05
N ALA A 125 3.60 -7.86 -8.77
CA ALA A 125 4.67 -8.70 -8.24
C ALA A 125 5.94 -7.89 -7.91
N ASN A 126 6.40 -7.04 -8.83
CA ASN A 126 7.60 -6.22 -8.61
C ASN A 126 7.39 -5.21 -7.49
N GLU A 127 6.19 -4.63 -7.37
CA GLU A 127 5.87 -3.73 -6.27
C GLU A 127 6.00 -4.45 -4.92
N VAL A 128 5.36 -5.62 -4.78
CA VAL A 128 5.40 -6.41 -3.54
C VAL A 128 6.84 -6.81 -3.18
N TYR A 129 7.60 -7.31 -4.13
CA TYR A 129 8.97 -7.75 -3.87
C TYR A 129 9.89 -6.60 -3.48
N SER A 130 9.80 -5.46 -4.17
CA SER A 130 10.62 -4.30 -3.86
C SER A 130 10.22 -3.63 -2.55
N ASP A 131 8.94 -3.55 -2.26
CA ASP A 131 8.41 -2.98 -1.02
C ASP A 131 8.84 -3.83 0.20
N LEU A 132 8.56 -5.13 0.18
CA LEU A 132 8.94 -6.02 1.27
C LEU A 132 10.47 -6.09 1.47
N THR A 133 11.24 -6.11 0.39
CA THR A 133 12.71 -6.13 0.48
C THR A 133 13.25 -4.79 0.98
N GLY A 134 12.73 -3.68 0.49
CA GLY A 134 13.15 -2.34 0.88
C GLY A 134 12.81 -2.03 2.33
N GLU A 135 11.59 -2.28 2.75
CA GLU A 135 11.15 -1.98 4.11
C GLU A 135 11.73 -2.96 5.13
N ARG A 136 11.48 -4.24 4.98
CA ARG A 136 11.85 -5.26 5.98
C ARG A 136 13.33 -5.58 5.94
N GLY A 137 13.92 -5.70 4.76
CA GLY A 137 15.35 -6.02 4.61
C GLY A 137 16.26 -4.87 4.96
N VAL A 138 15.94 -3.64 4.54
CA VAL A 138 16.83 -2.48 4.68
C VAL A 138 16.34 -1.50 5.73
N LEU A 139 15.18 -0.86 5.53
CA LEU A 139 14.74 0.26 6.37
C LEU A 139 14.40 -0.17 7.81
N MET A 140 13.66 -1.24 7.97
CA MET A 140 13.21 -1.72 9.29
C MET A 140 14.15 -2.78 9.87
N GLY A 141 14.67 -3.69 9.04
CA GLY A 141 15.53 -4.78 9.49
C GLY A 141 16.98 -4.35 9.67
N CYS A 142 17.66 -4.01 8.59
CA CYS A 142 19.11 -3.77 8.63
C CYS A 142 19.47 -2.54 9.47
N LEU A 143 18.84 -1.39 9.24
CA LEU A 143 19.13 -0.16 9.98
C LEU A 143 18.80 -0.29 11.47
N SER A 144 17.63 -0.82 11.81
CA SER A 144 17.26 -1.05 13.21
C SER A 144 18.19 -2.05 13.88
N GLY A 145 18.56 -3.11 13.16
CA GLY A 145 19.50 -4.13 13.68
C GLY A 145 20.90 -3.58 13.95
N VAL A 146 21.40 -2.66 13.12
CA VAL A 146 22.68 -1.98 13.37
C VAL A 146 22.60 -1.11 14.62
N MET A 147 21.54 -0.33 14.79
CA MET A 147 21.34 0.50 15.99
C MET A 147 21.23 -0.37 17.25
N GLU A 148 20.45 -1.43 17.22
CA GLU A 148 20.30 -2.36 18.34
C GLU A 148 21.66 -3.00 18.73
N ALA A 149 22.43 -3.45 17.74
CA ALA A 149 23.75 -4.04 17.97
C ALA A 149 24.73 -3.05 18.60
N GLN A 150 24.75 -1.80 18.15
CA GLN A 150 25.59 -0.74 18.71
C GLN A 150 25.19 -0.44 20.16
N TYR A 151 23.90 -0.25 20.42
CA TYR A 151 23.39 -0.04 21.78
C TYR A 151 23.81 -1.18 22.72
N ALA A 152 23.59 -2.43 22.29
CA ALA A 152 23.95 -3.60 23.09
C ALA A 152 25.44 -3.67 23.37
N LEU A 153 26.31 -3.33 22.39
CA LEU A 153 27.76 -3.29 22.55
C LEU A 153 28.18 -2.23 23.58
N LEU A 154 27.63 -1.02 23.50
CA LEU A 154 27.93 0.06 24.46
C LEU A 154 27.46 -0.33 25.86
N ARG A 155 26.29 -0.91 26.03
CA ARG A 155 25.80 -1.45 27.30
C ARG A 155 26.72 -2.51 27.87
N LYS A 156 27.22 -3.42 27.05
CA LYS A 156 28.20 -4.47 27.45
C LYS A 156 29.53 -3.89 27.92
N ASN A 157 29.92 -2.77 27.33
CA ASN A 157 31.16 -2.05 27.71
C ASN A 157 31.00 -1.13 28.92
N GLY A 158 29.83 -1.18 29.62
CA GLY A 158 29.64 -0.46 30.90
C GLY A 158 29.01 0.92 30.76
N HIS A 159 28.64 1.38 29.55
CA HIS A 159 27.94 2.63 29.37
C HIS A 159 26.55 2.55 30.02
N SER A 160 26.09 3.64 30.61
CA SER A 160 24.72 3.75 31.12
C SER A 160 23.71 3.66 29.98
N PRO A 161 22.41 3.35 30.26
CA PRO A 161 21.38 3.34 29.20
C PRO A 161 21.31 4.64 28.42
N SER A 162 21.42 5.78 29.12
CA SER A 162 21.36 7.10 28.49
C SER A 162 22.56 7.38 27.60
N GLU A 163 23.77 7.04 28.03
CA GLU A 163 24.96 7.17 27.19
C GLU A 163 24.86 6.30 25.95
N ALA A 164 24.54 5.01 26.11
CA ALA A 164 24.41 4.09 24.99
C ALA A 164 23.34 4.56 23.99
N PHE A 165 22.20 5.08 24.46
CA PHE A 165 21.13 5.57 23.61
C PHE A 165 21.52 6.83 22.83
N ASN A 166 22.20 7.78 23.47
CA ASN A 166 22.57 9.05 22.81
C ASN A 166 23.73 8.90 21.83
N GLU A 167 24.50 7.81 21.91
CA GLU A 167 25.62 7.49 21.01
C GLU A 167 25.22 6.48 19.90
N THR A 168 23.94 6.06 19.86
CA THR A 168 23.41 5.15 18.85
C THR A 168 22.52 5.88 17.84
#